data_7499ef12a5b8099050fba0dc4862d5cc
#
_entry.id   7499ef12a5b8099050fba0dc4862d5cc
#
_cell.length_a   1.000
_cell.length_b   1.000
_cell.length_c   1.000
_cell.angle_alpha   90.00
_cell.angle_beta   90.00
_cell.angle_gamma   90.00
#
_symmetry.space_group_name_H-M   'P 1'
#
loop_
_entity.id
_entity.type
_entity.pdbx_description
1 polymer ?
#
loop_
_entity_poly.entity_id
_entity_poly.type
_entity_poly.pdbx_seq_one_letter_code
_entity_poly.pdbx_strand_id
1 'polypeptide(L)'
;MKKADVLIKNAYIITMDHDRNIISNGCIVIDKDKITAVGGGELASCYEASRVVDAKGKFVFPGMISTHSHLFQTMLKGLGRDKLLFDWLDSSVRTALHRFDGEMCYYAALTGCMEAIQSGTTTLLDYMYCHTSPGLSDYLTQAMEDIGIRGIYGRGFTNTANFPPEFKVAHHDTEQDMFDDVRRLYKKYEGHSRMSV
;
A
#
# COMPACT_ATOMS: atom_id res chain seq x y z
N MET A 1 -14.04 -10.70 32.66
CA MET A 1 -13.97 -10.21 31.24
C MET A 1 -12.53 -10.34 30.75
N LYS A 2 -12.35 -10.70 29.48
CA LYS A 2 -11.02 -10.69 28.85
C LYS A 2 -10.64 -9.23 28.54
N LYS A 3 -9.35 -8.90 28.61
CA LYS A 3 -8.87 -7.56 28.22
C LYS A 3 -8.64 -7.48 26.73
N ALA A 4 -8.86 -6.30 26.15
CA ALA A 4 -8.59 -5.99 24.76
C ALA A 4 -8.21 -4.50 24.63
N ASP A 5 -7.60 -4.11 23.54
CA ASP A 5 -7.26 -2.70 23.29
C ASP A 5 -8.45 -1.92 22.73
N VAL A 6 -9.12 -2.50 21.73
CA VAL A 6 -10.25 -1.85 21.06
C VAL A 6 -11.43 -2.80 20.93
N LEU A 7 -12.62 -2.28 21.23
CA LEU A 7 -13.90 -2.92 21.01
C LEU A 7 -14.73 -2.04 20.08
N ILE A 8 -15.11 -2.55 18.92
CA ILE A 8 -16.07 -1.93 18.02
C ILE A 8 -17.39 -2.64 18.22
N LYS A 9 -18.46 -1.94 18.61
CA LYS A 9 -19.78 -2.52 18.90
C LYS A 9 -20.89 -1.88 18.09
N ASN A 10 -22.04 -2.56 18.03
CA ASN A 10 -23.25 -2.11 17.35
C ASN A 10 -23.07 -1.91 15.83
N ALA A 11 -22.08 -2.57 15.23
CA ALA A 11 -21.74 -2.42 13.83
C ALA A 11 -22.62 -3.31 12.93
N TYR A 12 -22.86 -2.84 11.69
CA TYR A 12 -23.26 -3.71 10.61
C TYR A 12 -21.98 -4.21 9.93
N ILE A 13 -21.55 -5.44 10.29
CA ILE A 13 -20.27 -5.98 9.86
C ILE A 13 -20.47 -6.81 8.60
N ILE A 14 -19.68 -6.50 7.58
CA ILE A 14 -19.56 -7.28 6.35
C ILE A 14 -18.17 -7.89 6.38
N THR A 15 -18.09 -9.20 6.66
CA THR A 15 -16.81 -9.85 6.98
C THR A 15 -15.92 -10.05 5.78
N MET A 16 -16.49 -10.13 4.57
CA MET A 16 -15.79 -10.48 3.33
C MET A 16 -15.01 -11.81 3.43
N ASP A 17 -15.40 -12.67 4.38
CA ASP A 17 -14.86 -14.01 4.51
C ASP A 17 -15.38 -14.95 3.42
N HIS A 18 -14.91 -16.19 3.42
CA HIS A 18 -15.34 -17.21 2.45
C HIS A 18 -16.86 -17.41 2.46
N ASP A 19 -17.48 -17.37 3.63
CA ASP A 19 -18.93 -17.60 3.81
C ASP A 19 -19.77 -16.33 3.60
N ARG A 20 -19.11 -15.17 3.36
CA ARG A 20 -19.74 -13.85 3.14
C ARG A 20 -20.71 -13.47 4.24
N ASN A 21 -20.30 -13.70 5.48
CA ASN A 21 -21.13 -13.43 6.65
C ASN A 21 -21.44 -11.93 6.78
N ILE A 22 -22.69 -11.65 7.18
CA ILE A 22 -23.18 -10.31 7.51
C ILE A 22 -23.76 -10.35 8.92
N ILE A 23 -23.26 -9.47 9.79
CA ILE A 23 -23.68 -9.42 11.20
C ILE A 23 -24.31 -8.05 11.47
N SER A 24 -25.64 -7.99 11.65
CA SER A 24 -26.40 -6.74 11.74
C SER A 24 -26.23 -5.96 13.04
N ASN A 25 -25.81 -6.60 14.11
CA ASN A 25 -25.46 -5.98 15.39
C ASN A 25 -24.19 -6.61 15.89
N GLY A 26 -23.10 -6.32 15.19
CA GLY A 26 -21.84 -6.99 15.38
C GLY A 26 -20.90 -6.30 16.35
N CYS A 27 -19.94 -7.10 16.80
CA CYS A 27 -18.85 -6.69 17.65
C CYS A 27 -17.52 -7.21 17.08
N ILE A 28 -16.50 -6.35 17.10
CA ILE A 28 -15.11 -6.68 16.70
C ILE A 28 -14.23 -6.37 17.89
N VAL A 29 -13.36 -7.32 18.22
CA VAL A 29 -12.38 -7.21 19.30
C VAL A 29 -10.99 -7.17 18.70
N ILE A 30 -10.21 -6.16 19.06
CA ILE A 30 -8.84 -5.97 18.59
C ILE A 30 -7.92 -5.92 19.82
N ASP A 31 -6.88 -6.73 19.78
CA ASP A 31 -5.79 -6.70 20.75
C ASP A 31 -4.47 -6.54 19.98
N LYS A 32 -3.73 -5.50 20.32
CA LYS A 32 -2.53 -5.06 19.60
C LYS A 32 -2.82 -4.83 18.10
N ASP A 33 -2.22 -5.62 17.27
CA ASP A 33 -2.30 -5.56 15.79
C ASP A 33 -3.23 -6.63 15.19
N LYS A 34 -4.02 -7.34 16.03
CA LYS A 34 -4.85 -8.48 15.59
C LYS A 34 -6.31 -8.28 15.92
N ILE A 35 -7.17 -8.64 14.97
CA ILE A 35 -8.57 -8.91 15.23
C ILE A 35 -8.65 -10.28 15.91
N THR A 36 -9.04 -10.29 17.19
CA THR A 36 -9.05 -11.50 18.02
C THR A 36 -10.41 -12.17 18.08
N ALA A 37 -11.46 -11.41 17.82
CA ALA A 37 -12.81 -11.97 17.70
C ALA A 37 -13.72 -11.06 16.85
N VAL A 38 -14.65 -11.69 16.13
CA VAL A 38 -15.76 -11.05 15.42
C VAL A 38 -17.01 -11.87 15.70
N GLY A 39 -18.12 -11.24 16.05
CA GLY A 39 -19.37 -11.94 16.36
C GLY A 39 -20.54 -11.00 16.61
N GLY A 40 -21.62 -11.53 17.17
CA GLY A 40 -22.81 -10.76 17.54
C GLY A 40 -22.56 -9.80 18.71
N GLY A 41 -23.53 -8.96 19.00
CA GLY A 41 -23.44 -7.93 20.05
C GLY A 41 -23.18 -8.47 21.46
N GLU A 42 -23.58 -9.70 21.73
CA GLU A 42 -23.32 -10.40 23.00
C GLU A 42 -21.82 -10.56 23.30
N LEU A 43 -20.99 -10.59 22.26
CA LEU A 43 -19.53 -10.68 22.38
C LEU A 43 -18.95 -9.50 23.20
N ALA A 44 -19.60 -8.33 23.11
CA ALA A 44 -19.16 -7.13 23.80
C ALA A 44 -19.13 -7.31 25.33
N SER A 45 -20.03 -8.10 25.90
CA SER A 45 -20.10 -8.37 27.34
C SER A 45 -18.96 -9.24 27.87
N CYS A 46 -18.25 -9.94 26.97
CA CYS A 46 -17.14 -10.84 27.33
C CYS A 46 -15.81 -10.10 27.49
N TYR A 47 -15.72 -8.84 27.04
CA TYR A 47 -14.47 -8.09 26.99
C TYR A 47 -14.56 -6.75 27.70
N GLU A 48 -13.42 -6.35 28.26
CA GLU A 48 -13.14 -5.00 28.76
C GLU A 48 -12.05 -4.39 27.87
N ALA A 49 -12.34 -3.28 27.21
CA ALA A 49 -11.41 -2.66 26.26
C ALA A 49 -10.99 -1.27 26.71
N SER A 50 -9.74 -0.92 26.44
CA SER A 50 -9.19 0.42 26.71
C SER A 50 -9.88 1.49 25.86
N ARG A 51 -10.33 1.14 24.65
CA ARG A 51 -11.07 2.00 23.75
C ARG A 51 -12.32 1.30 23.23
N VAL A 52 -13.47 1.95 23.36
CA VAL A 52 -14.74 1.46 22.81
C VAL A 52 -15.21 2.40 21.71
N VAL A 53 -15.51 1.82 20.54
CA VAL A 53 -16.09 2.53 19.40
C VAL A 53 -17.53 2.05 19.22
N ASP A 54 -18.49 2.96 19.36
CA ASP A 54 -19.88 2.68 19.03
C ASP A 54 -20.11 2.96 17.54
N ALA A 55 -20.30 1.90 16.76
CA ALA A 55 -20.49 1.96 15.32
C ALA A 55 -21.97 1.84 14.92
N LYS A 56 -22.90 2.23 15.82
CA LYS A 56 -24.35 2.21 15.54
C LYS A 56 -24.66 2.97 14.23
N GLY A 57 -25.35 2.28 13.32
CA GLY A 57 -25.72 2.83 12.01
C GLY A 57 -24.59 2.89 10.99
N LYS A 58 -23.43 2.30 11.29
CA LYS A 58 -22.27 2.25 10.39
C LYS A 58 -22.00 0.84 9.88
N PHE A 59 -21.54 0.77 8.65
CA PHE A 59 -20.96 -0.45 8.08
C PHE A 59 -19.49 -0.55 8.46
N VAL A 60 -19.04 -1.77 8.76
CA VAL A 60 -17.63 -2.08 8.99
C VAL A 60 -17.19 -3.17 8.03
N PHE A 61 -16.14 -2.90 7.30
CA PHE A 61 -15.51 -3.79 6.33
C PHE A 61 -14.05 -4.05 6.72
N PRO A 62 -13.44 -5.14 6.27
CA PRO A 62 -11.99 -5.24 6.21
C PRO A 62 -11.40 -4.08 5.38
N GLY A 63 -10.18 -3.67 5.70
CA GLY A 63 -9.47 -2.68 4.90
C GLY A 63 -9.33 -3.15 3.45
N MET A 64 -9.47 -2.22 2.51
CA MET A 64 -9.33 -2.53 1.09
C MET A 64 -7.91 -2.94 0.74
N ILE A 65 -7.79 -3.79 -0.28
CA ILE A 65 -6.51 -4.25 -0.83
C ILE A 65 -6.40 -3.73 -2.26
N SER A 66 -5.39 -2.89 -2.52
CA SER A 66 -5.05 -2.46 -3.87
C SER A 66 -3.96 -3.36 -4.43
N THR A 67 -4.27 -4.07 -5.51
CA THR A 67 -3.32 -4.99 -6.17
C THR A 67 -2.61 -4.36 -7.36
N HIS A 68 -2.80 -3.06 -7.59
CA HIS A 68 -2.14 -2.33 -8.67
C HIS A 68 -1.99 -0.86 -8.28
N SER A 69 -0.75 -0.43 -8.07
CA SER A 69 -0.39 0.97 -7.89
C SER A 69 1.02 1.26 -8.39
N HIS A 70 1.30 2.54 -8.62
CA HIS A 70 2.59 3.07 -9.01
C HIS A 70 2.87 4.31 -8.17
N LEU A 71 3.36 4.10 -6.95
CA LEU A 71 3.49 5.18 -5.95
C LEU A 71 4.37 6.34 -6.41
N PHE A 72 5.45 6.04 -7.16
CA PHE A 72 6.33 7.08 -7.71
C PHE A 72 5.59 8.08 -8.62
N GLN A 73 4.46 7.68 -9.21
CA GLN A 73 3.65 8.54 -10.08
C GLN A 73 2.75 9.52 -9.30
N THR A 74 2.66 9.40 -7.99
CA THR A 74 1.79 10.27 -7.18
C THR A 74 2.11 11.76 -7.37
N MET A 75 3.40 12.10 -7.54
CA MET A 75 3.83 13.48 -7.80
C MET A 75 3.48 13.98 -9.21
N LEU A 76 3.04 13.09 -10.09
CA LEU A 76 2.69 13.42 -11.46
C LEU A 76 1.18 13.65 -11.66
N LYS A 77 0.41 13.70 -10.57
CA LYS A 77 -1.04 13.94 -10.62
C LYS A 77 -1.37 15.23 -11.34
N GLY A 78 -2.36 15.14 -12.25
CA GLY A 78 -2.80 16.24 -13.07
C GLY A 78 -2.02 16.45 -14.38
N LEU A 79 -0.85 15.81 -14.53
CA LEU A 79 -0.14 15.82 -15.80
C LEU A 79 -0.79 14.84 -16.79
N GLY A 80 -0.89 15.27 -18.03
CA GLY A 80 -1.41 14.41 -19.10
C GLY A 80 -2.91 14.10 -19.02
N ARG A 81 -3.69 14.93 -18.34
CA ARG A 81 -5.15 14.78 -18.27
C ARG A 81 -5.77 14.73 -19.67
N ASP A 82 -6.80 13.89 -19.82
CA ASP A 82 -7.57 13.71 -21.06
C ASP A 82 -6.75 13.20 -22.26
N LYS A 83 -5.64 12.47 -21.99
CA LYS A 83 -4.77 11.87 -23.00
C LYS A 83 -4.93 10.35 -23.07
N LEU A 84 -4.63 9.79 -24.23
CA LEU A 84 -4.47 8.34 -24.38
C LEU A 84 -3.20 7.88 -23.67
N LEU A 85 -3.08 6.57 -23.40
CA LEU A 85 -2.01 6.01 -22.59
C LEU A 85 -0.60 6.44 -23.02
N PHE A 86 -0.27 6.35 -24.30
CA PHE A 86 1.07 6.70 -24.78
C PHE A 86 1.33 8.20 -24.71
N ASP A 87 0.36 9.02 -25.09
CA ASP A 87 0.46 10.50 -24.98
C ASP A 87 0.54 10.93 -23.51
N TRP A 88 -0.14 10.21 -22.61
CA TRP A 88 -0.04 10.42 -21.18
C TRP A 88 1.35 10.05 -20.67
N LEU A 89 1.89 8.87 -21.03
CA LEU A 89 3.24 8.46 -20.64
C LEU A 89 4.29 9.48 -21.10
N ASP A 90 4.21 9.93 -22.34
CA ASP A 90 5.18 10.88 -22.93
C ASP A 90 5.13 12.24 -22.25
N SER A 91 3.94 12.72 -21.91
CA SER A 91 3.79 14.05 -21.28
C SER A 91 3.90 14.05 -19.76
N SER A 92 3.98 12.90 -19.12
CA SER A 92 4.08 12.77 -17.67
C SER A 92 5.30 11.95 -17.25
N VAL A 93 5.20 10.63 -17.24
CA VAL A 93 6.22 9.74 -16.69
C VAL A 93 7.56 9.93 -17.40
N ARG A 94 7.59 9.80 -18.73
CA ARG A 94 8.83 9.86 -19.51
C ARG A 94 9.50 11.22 -19.40
N THR A 95 8.71 12.30 -19.42
CA THR A 95 9.23 13.67 -19.25
C THR A 95 9.83 13.90 -17.86
N ALA A 96 9.31 13.24 -16.82
CA ALA A 96 9.74 13.43 -15.44
C ALA A 96 10.90 12.49 -15.03
N LEU A 97 11.16 11.42 -15.78
CA LEU A 97 12.11 10.36 -15.40
C LEU A 97 13.49 10.88 -14.94
N HIS A 98 14.02 11.87 -15.63
CA HIS A 98 15.34 12.45 -15.32
C HIS A 98 15.39 13.20 -13.98
N ARG A 99 14.25 13.39 -13.33
CA ARG A 99 14.11 14.08 -12.04
C ARG A 99 13.81 13.14 -10.88
N PHE A 100 13.58 11.84 -11.18
CA PHE A 100 13.32 10.87 -10.13
C PHE A 100 14.61 10.54 -9.38
N ASP A 101 14.74 11.12 -8.22
CA ASP A 101 15.74 10.76 -7.22
C ASP A 101 15.08 10.04 -6.02
N GLY A 102 15.90 9.65 -5.06
CA GLY A 102 15.42 8.94 -3.88
C GLY A 102 14.44 9.74 -3.04
N GLU A 103 14.72 11.02 -2.84
CA GLU A 103 13.88 11.89 -2.02
C GLU A 103 12.51 12.10 -2.66
N MET A 104 12.46 12.36 -3.96
CA MET A 104 11.21 12.47 -4.71
C MET A 104 10.40 11.16 -4.65
N CYS A 105 11.06 10.01 -4.84
CA CYS A 105 10.42 8.70 -4.75
C CYS A 105 9.85 8.43 -3.35
N TYR A 106 10.58 8.79 -2.30
CA TYR A 106 10.12 8.67 -0.92
C TYR A 106 8.84 9.49 -0.68
N TYR A 107 8.84 10.79 -1.01
CA TYR A 107 7.66 11.64 -0.78
C TYR A 107 6.48 11.28 -1.69
N ALA A 108 6.75 10.83 -2.92
CA ALA A 108 5.71 10.31 -3.79
C ALA A 108 5.02 9.09 -3.18
N ALA A 109 5.82 8.13 -2.69
CA ALA A 109 5.30 6.92 -2.04
C ALA A 109 4.57 7.25 -0.73
N LEU A 110 5.14 8.11 0.10
CA LEU A 110 4.51 8.55 1.35
C LEU A 110 3.15 9.18 1.09
N THR A 111 3.06 10.10 0.12
CA THR A 111 1.80 10.76 -0.26
C THR A 111 0.77 9.75 -0.76
N GLY A 112 1.17 8.85 -1.67
CA GLY A 112 0.28 7.82 -2.19
C GLY A 112 -0.22 6.84 -1.12
N CYS A 113 0.64 6.47 -0.18
CA CYS A 113 0.25 5.64 0.96
C CYS A 113 -0.70 6.38 1.92
N MET A 114 -0.49 7.67 2.17
CA MET A 114 -1.41 8.49 2.98
C MET A 114 -2.81 8.53 2.34
N GLU A 115 -2.90 8.76 1.05
CA GLU A 115 -4.17 8.75 0.32
C GLU A 115 -4.84 7.37 0.36
N ALA A 116 -4.06 6.30 0.20
CA ALA A 116 -4.55 4.94 0.32
C ALA A 116 -5.19 4.69 1.69
N ILE A 117 -4.49 5.03 2.78
CA ILE A 117 -5.01 4.85 4.15
C ILE A 117 -6.26 5.72 4.37
N GLN A 118 -6.26 6.97 3.93
CA GLN A 118 -7.41 7.87 4.06
C GLN A 118 -8.65 7.38 3.30
N SER A 119 -8.45 6.65 2.20
CA SER A 119 -9.54 6.02 1.42
C SER A 119 -9.96 4.65 1.96
N GLY A 120 -9.33 4.15 3.03
CA GLY A 120 -9.62 2.84 3.64
C GLY A 120 -8.83 1.68 3.06
N THR A 121 -7.84 1.93 2.20
CA THR A 121 -6.92 0.92 1.70
C THR A 121 -5.84 0.67 2.74
N THR A 122 -5.70 -0.57 3.20
CA THR A 122 -4.75 -0.97 4.25
C THR A 122 -3.61 -1.85 3.74
N THR A 123 -3.75 -2.36 2.53
CA THR A 123 -2.73 -3.17 1.86
C THR A 123 -2.63 -2.73 0.41
N LEU A 124 -1.43 -2.51 -0.08
CA LEU A 124 -1.21 -2.17 -1.48
C LEU A 124 0.00 -2.91 -2.06
N LEU A 125 -0.08 -3.19 -3.36
CA LEU A 125 1.04 -3.59 -4.18
C LEU A 125 1.51 -2.36 -4.96
N ASP A 126 2.77 -1.95 -4.73
CA ASP A 126 3.43 -0.93 -5.53
C ASP A 126 4.28 -1.59 -6.61
N TYR A 127 4.02 -1.29 -7.87
CA TYR A 127 4.84 -1.74 -8.98
C TYR A 127 5.71 -0.59 -9.50
N MET A 128 6.96 -0.56 -9.06
CA MET A 128 7.97 0.40 -9.50
C MET A 128 8.77 -0.18 -10.66
N TYR A 129 8.63 0.41 -11.84
CA TYR A 129 9.29 -0.05 -13.07
C TYR A 129 10.35 0.94 -13.62
N CYS A 130 10.44 2.14 -13.05
CA CYS A 130 11.37 3.20 -13.48
C CYS A 130 12.51 3.35 -12.49
N HIS A 131 13.58 2.59 -12.66
CA HIS A 131 14.78 2.70 -11.81
C HIS A 131 15.86 3.49 -12.53
N THR A 132 15.82 4.81 -12.38
CA THR A 132 16.74 5.77 -13.01
C THR A 132 18.04 5.99 -12.23
N SER A 133 18.13 5.39 -11.06
CA SER A 133 19.34 5.31 -10.24
C SER A 133 19.28 4.08 -9.33
N PRO A 134 20.45 3.55 -8.91
CA PRO A 134 20.49 2.46 -7.94
C PRO A 134 19.84 2.86 -6.60
N GLY A 135 19.19 1.91 -5.93
CA GLY A 135 18.67 2.07 -4.56
C GLY A 135 17.34 2.81 -4.44
N LEU A 136 16.67 3.19 -5.53
CA LEU A 136 15.34 3.83 -5.45
C LEU A 136 14.31 2.98 -4.70
N SER A 137 14.43 1.67 -4.78
CA SER A 137 13.57 0.72 -4.06
C SER A 137 13.56 0.94 -2.55
N ASP A 138 14.71 1.34 -1.97
CA ASP A 138 14.79 1.56 -0.52
C ASP A 138 13.97 2.77 -0.08
N TYR A 139 13.92 3.82 -0.87
CA TYR A 139 13.14 5.02 -0.58
C TYR A 139 11.63 4.76 -0.61
N LEU A 140 11.14 4.01 -1.61
CA LEU A 140 9.73 3.67 -1.68
C LEU A 140 9.32 2.72 -0.55
N THR A 141 10.12 1.68 -0.31
CA THR A 141 9.84 0.74 0.78
C THR A 141 9.94 1.39 2.16
N GLN A 142 10.88 2.33 2.36
CA GLN A 142 10.99 3.11 3.59
C GLN A 142 9.74 3.96 3.84
N ALA A 143 9.19 4.62 2.81
CA ALA A 143 7.97 5.39 2.95
C ALA A 143 6.77 4.52 3.36
N MET A 144 6.66 3.28 2.81
CA MET A 144 5.64 2.33 3.21
C MET A 144 5.80 1.88 4.67
N GLU A 145 7.04 1.66 5.13
CA GLU A 145 7.34 1.32 6.53
C GLU A 145 6.98 2.45 7.49
N ASP A 146 7.39 3.67 7.16
CA ASP A 146 7.21 4.85 8.01
C ASP A 146 5.73 5.19 8.22
N ILE A 147 4.91 5.08 7.17
CA ILE A 147 3.46 5.29 7.28
C ILE A 147 2.75 4.10 7.92
N GLY A 148 3.36 2.93 7.93
CA GLY A 148 2.83 1.73 8.54
C GLY A 148 1.79 0.97 7.72
N ILE A 149 1.66 1.22 6.42
CA ILE A 149 0.78 0.47 5.54
C ILE A 149 1.33 -0.96 5.32
N ARG A 150 0.46 -1.92 5.04
CA ARG A 150 0.91 -3.23 4.59
C ARG A 150 1.25 -3.15 3.10
N GLY A 151 2.51 -3.36 2.75
CA GLY A 151 3.05 -3.17 1.42
C GLY A 151 3.60 -4.45 0.78
N ILE A 152 3.33 -4.61 -0.51
CA ILE A 152 3.99 -5.57 -1.37
C ILE A 152 4.75 -4.74 -2.39
N TYR A 153 6.08 -4.83 -2.39
CA TYR A 153 6.89 -4.08 -3.33
C TYR A 153 7.19 -4.92 -4.57
N GLY A 154 6.58 -4.54 -5.68
CA GLY A 154 6.84 -5.13 -7.00
C GLY A 154 8.01 -4.42 -7.67
N ARG A 155 9.20 -4.99 -7.57
CA ARG A 155 10.39 -4.52 -8.28
C ARG A 155 10.25 -4.79 -9.77
N GLY A 156 9.77 -3.78 -10.50
CA GLY A 156 9.60 -3.85 -11.95
C GLY A 156 10.91 -3.67 -12.70
N PHE A 157 10.82 -3.87 -14.01
CA PHE A 157 11.95 -3.73 -14.93
C PHE A 157 11.46 -3.05 -16.22
N THR A 158 12.22 -2.06 -16.66
CA THR A 158 12.03 -1.44 -17.96
C THR A 158 13.36 -1.48 -18.71
N ASN A 159 13.43 -2.28 -19.76
CA ASN A 159 14.64 -2.36 -20.55
C ASN A 159 14.84 -1.10 -21.42
N THR A 160 16.05 -0.90 -21.88
CA THR A 160 16.46 0.26 -22.69
C THR A 160 15.66 0.43 -23.99
N ALA A 161 15.08 -0.64 -24.52
CA ALA A 161 14.28 -0.60 -25.76
C ALA A 161 12.98 0.22 -25.58
N ASN A 162 12.51 0.38 -24.35
CA ASN A 162 11.32 1.16 -24.02
C ASN A 162 11.61 2.62 -23.65
N PHE A 163 12.88 3.01 -23.61
CA PHE A 163 13.30 4.40 -23.41
C PHE A 163 13.88 4.93 -24.71
N PRO A 164 13.17 5.80 -25.44
CA PRO A 164 13.75 6.49 -26.57
C PRO A 164 15.05 7.22 -26.20
N PRO A 165 16.05 7.29 -27.10
CA PRO A 165 17.37 7.88 -26.81
C PRO A 165 17.35 9.33 -26.30
N GLU A 166 16.28 10.06 -26.60
CA GLU A 166 16.05 11.42 -26.12
C GLU A 166 15.76 11.51 -24.61
N PHE A 167 15.30 10.41 -24.00
CA PHE A 167 15.09 10.33 -22.55
C PHE A 167 16.41 9.90 -21.87
N LYS A 168 17.26 10.88 -21.60
CA LYS A 168 18.51 10.68 -20.90
C LYS A 168 18.24 10.40 -19.42
N VAL A 169 18.36 9.15 -19.03
CA VAL A 169 18.39 8.75 -17.62
C VAL A 169 19.82 8.50 -17.18
N ALA A 170 20.13 8.81 -15.93
CA ALA A 170 21.48 8.66 -15.40
C ALA A 170 21.95 7.20 -15.28
N HIS A 171 21.00 6.27 -15.16
CA HIS A 171 21.24 4.86 -15.03
C HIS A 171 20.20 4.09 -15.86
N HIS A 172 20.68 3.11 -16.61
CA HIS A 172 19.84 2.14 -17.30
C HIS A 172 19.88 0.84 -16.51
N ASP A 173 18.73 0.52 -15.91
CA ASP A 173 18.53 -0.69 -15.13
C ASP A 173 18.72 -1.93 -16.02
N THR A 174 19.49 -2.89 -15.57
CA THR A 174 19.72 -4.16 -16.26
C THR A 174 18.90 -5.28 -15.61
N GLU A 175 18.70 -6.40 -16.30
CA GLU A 175 18.09 -7.58 -15.68
C GLU A 175 18.84 -8.04 -14.44
N GLN A 176 20.16 -7.93 -14.45
CA GLN A 176 20.98 -8.30 -13.30
C GLN A 176 20.74 -7.37 -12.11
N ASP A 177 20.66 -6.05 -12.36
CA ASP A 177 20.34 -5.06 -11.32
C ASP A 177 18.98 -5.37 -10.67
N MET A 178 17.98 -5.70 -11.49
CA MET A 178 16.66 -6.08 -11.00
C MET A 178 16.71 -7.34 -10.13
N PHE A 179 17.37 -8.40 -10.59
CA PHE A 179 17.46 -9.65 -9.82
C PHE A 179 18.24 -9.49 -8.53
N ASP A 180 19.29 -8.70 -8.52
CA ASP A 180 20.11 -8.46 -7.34
C ASP A 180 19.33 -7.62 -6.32
N ASP A 181 18.60 -6.62 -6.78
CA ASP A 181 17.74 -5.79 -5.93
C ASP A 181 16.57 -6.59 -5.34
N VAL A 182 15.92 -7.43 -6.14
CA VAL A 182 14.85 -8.34 -5.64
C VAL A 182 15.39 -9.26 -4.56
N ARG A 183 16.54 -9.92 -4.77
CA ARG A 183 17.13 -10.82 -3.77
C ARG A 183 17.49 -10.09 -2.49
N ARG A 184 18.06 -8.87 -2.63
CA ARG A 184 18.41 -8.02 -1.50
C ARG A 184 17.20 -7.61 -0.68
N LEU A 185 16.13 -7.16 -1.34
CA LEU A 185 14.89 -6.74 -0.71
C LEU A 185 14.14 -7.93 -0.10
N TYR A 186 14.10 -9.06 -0.79
CA TYR A 186 13.51 -10.27 -0.25
C TYR A 186 14.15 -10.66 1.08
N LYS A 187 15.50 -10.62 1.13
CA LYS A 187 16.25 -10.88 2.37
C LYS A 187 15.99 -9.81 3.45
N LYS A 188 15.89 -8.54 3.05
CA LYS A 188 15.59 -7.42 3.98
C LYS A 188 14.24 -7.60 4.65
N TYR A 189 13.24 -8.08 3.91
CA TYR A 189 11.85 -8.19 4.38
C TYR A 189 11.43 -9.61 4.74
N GLU A 190 12.36 -10.56 4.80
CA GLU A 190 12.08 -11.93 5.23
C GLU A 190 11.52 -11.94 6.66
N GLY A 191 10.30 -12.47 6.82
CA GLY A 191 9.61 -12.50 8.12
C GLY A 191 9.06 -11.14 8.60
N HIS A 192 9.15 -10.08 7.82
CA HIS A 192 8.59 -8.79 8.20
C HIS A 192 7.06 -8.84 8.24
N SER A 193 6.44 -8.24 9.28
CA SER A 193 5.00 -8.38 9.54
C SER A 193 4.10 -7.63 8.55
N ARG A 194 4.61 -6.59 7.89
CA ARG A 194 3.84 -5.73 7.00
C ARG A 194 4.41 -5.57 5.59
N MET A 195 5.69 -5.87 5.38
CA MET A 195 6.35 -5.70 4.09
C MET A 195 6.71 -7.03 3.47
N SER A 196 6.56 -7.12 2.14
CA SER A 196 7.03 -8.23 1.29
C SER A 196 7.44 -7.72 -0.10
N VAL A 197 8.09 -8.57 -0.87
CA VAL A 197 8.57 -8.29 -2.23
C VAL A 197 8.10 -9.40 -3.17
#